data_599ba909f9d8aa7950ec22d78f2df00d
#
_entry.id   599ba909f9d8aa7950ec22d78f2df00d
#
_cell.length_a   1.000
_cell.length_b   1.000
_cell.length_c   1.000
_cell.angle_alpha   90.00
_cell.angle_beta   90.00
_cell.angle_gamma   90.00
#
_symmetry.space_group_name_H-M   'P 1'
#
loop_
_entity.id
_entity.type
_entity.pdbx_description
1 polymer ?
#
loop_
_entity_poly.entity_id
_entity_poly.type
_entity_poly.pdbx_seq_one_letter_code
_entity_poly.pdbx_strand_id
1 'polypeptide(L)'
;MITLMRQLCIVFMSVLPMLAHADQTVAPTPVLYYPRPEISDDQRGAFPVRVLRLALDKAGANYTLLPAKSVMDQGRALQQMDQPDGGMDVVWTMTSIEREKRFTAIRIPFDKGLVGWRLALISKKNPDKFKAVTSVSDLNIFVACQGHDWPDTLILRENGLRVVVDSYYRNLFQLLAQGSADYFPRSALEIWTELGTKESADMMVDPYIAIHYPGAMYFFVNKSNQKLAGEISRGLEKAIADHSFERLFQSEYGENLRKAKFSSRRVIDLKNPFLPADTPLNRKELWLNP
;
A
#
# COMPACT_ATOMS: atom_id res chain seq x y z
N MET A 1 -47.73 7.25 94.52
CA MET A 1 -46.47 7.76 93.92
C MET A 1 -46.17 6.85 92.71
N ILE A 2 -46.50 7.31 91.53
CA ILE A 2 -46.42 6.61 90.27
C ILE A 2 -45.29 7.18 89.47
N THR A 3 -44.23 6.42 89.19
CA THR A 3 -43.05 6.84 88.46
C THR A 3 -43.25 6.49 86.98
N LEU A 4 -43.28 7.53 86.12
CA LEU A 4 -43.47 7.41 84.69
C LEU A 4 -42.12 7.12 84.04
N MET A 5 -41.98 5.93 83.43
CA MET A 5 -40.82 5.60 82.58
C MET A 5 -41.07 6.07 81.12
N ARG A 6 -40.30 7.04 80.65
CA ARG A 6 -40.27 7.47 79.25
C ARG A 6 -39.36 6.54 78.42
N GLN A 7 -39.91 5.79 77.52
CA GLN A 7 -39.13 5.05 76.49
C GLN A 7 -38.73 6.00 75.36
N LEU A 8 -37.43 6.09 75.14
CA LEU A 8 -36.82 6.81 74.05
C LEU A 8 -36.64 5.88 72.82
N CYS A 9 -37.48 6.04 71.78
CA CYS A 9 -37.30 5.33 70.51
C CYS A 9 -36.22 6.03 69.68
N ILE A 10 -35.06 5.38 69.55
CA ILE A 10 -34.01 5.78 68.62
C ILE A 10 -34.32 5.17 67.25
N VAL A 11 -34.71 6.00 66.28
CA VAL A 11 -34.87 5.61 64.87
C VAL A 11 -33.49 5.63 64.20
N PHE A 12 -33.00 4.43 63.90
CA PHE A 12 -31.78 4.29 63.07
C PHE A 12 -32.16 4.48 61.61
N MET A 13 -31.82 5.66 61.09
CA MET A 13 -31.96 5.98 59.65
C MET A 13 -30.75 5.41 58.90
N SER A 14 -30.90 4.22 58.29
CA SER A 14 -29.89 3.59 57.47
C SER A 14 -29.78 4.35 56.14
N VAL A 15 -28.68 5.13 55.98
CA VAL A 15 -28.29 5.75 54.71
C VAL A 15 -27.65 4.67 53.86
N LEU A 16 -28.36 4.14 52.86
CA LEU A 16 -27.75 3.31 51.79
C LEU A 16 -26.89 4.24 50.90
N PRO A 17 -25.62 3.87 50.66
CA PRO A 17 -24.84 4.58 49.64
C PRO A 17 -25.41 4.22 48.25
N MET A 18 -25.95 5.21 47.55
CA MET A 18 -26.32 5.13 46.15
C MET A 18 -25.04 4.98 45.34
N LEU A 19 -24.68 3.77 44.91
CA LEU A 19 -23.61 3.54 43.95
C LEU A 19 -24.02 4.16 42.62
N ALA A 20 -23.52 5.36 42.36
CA ALA A 20 -23.61 5.97 41.05
C ALA A 20 -22.84 5.08 40.06
N HIS A 21 -23.54 4.30 39.24
CA HIS A 21 -22.97 3.68 38.06
C HIS A 21 -22.63 4.82 37.11
N ALA A 22 -21.34 5.16 37.04
CA ALA A 22 -20.82 5.98 35.97
C ALA A 22 -21.02 5.18 34.68
N ASP A 23 -21.97 5.57 33.87
CA ASP A 23 -22.15 5.10 32.50
C ASP A 23 -20.89 5.49 31.73
N GLN A 24 -19.98 4.54 31.56
CA GLN A 24 -18.78 4.76 30.73
C GLN A 24 -19.27 4.85 29.29
N THR A 25 -19.58 6.04 28.85
CA THR A 25 -19.78 6.34 27.42
C THR A 25 -18.49 5.97 26.71
N VAL A 26 -18.46 4.78 26.08
CA VAL A 26 -17.36 4.36 25.25
C VAL A 26 -17.23 5.38 24.12
N ALA A 27 -16.12 6.11 24.10
CA ALA A 27 -15.86 7.08 23.04
C ALA A 27 -15.95 6.36 21.67
N PRO A 28 -16.57 6.99 20.66
CA PRO A 28 -16.72 6.36 19.35
C PRO A 28 -15.35 6.01 18.79
N THR A 29 -15.24 4.82 18.20
CA THR A 29 -14.02 4.36 17.55
C THR A 29 -13.64 5.33 16.42
N PRO A 30 -12.45 5.94 16.45
CA PRO A 30 -12.04 6.88 15.41
C PRO A 30 -11.95 6.20 14.04
N VAL A 31 -12.30 6.95 12.99
CA VAL A 31 -12.26 6.48 11.61
C VAL A 31 -10.95 6.91 10.97
N LEU A 32 -10.34 6.02 10.19
CA LEU A 32 -9.22 6.31 9.29
C LEU A 32 -9.66 6.11 7.84
N TYR A 33 -9.47 7.13 7.03
CA TYR A 33 -9.77 7.09 5.60
C TYR A 33 -8.52 6.74 4.78
N TYR A 34 -8.70 5.82 3.83
CA TYR A 34 -7.68 5.38 2.88
C TYR A 34 -8.15 5.57 1.43
N PRO A 35 -7.26 5.53 0.40
CA PRO A 35 -7.64 5.74 -1.00
C PRO A 35 -8.72 4.77 -1.47
N ARG A 36 -9.77 5.32 -2.08
CA ARG A 36 -10.82 4.52 -2.75
C ARG A 36 -10.31 4.07 -4.10
N PRO A 37 -10.45 2.78 -4.49
CA PRO A 37 -10.11 2.31 -5.83
C PRO A 37 -10.86 3.07 -6.93
N GLU A 38 -10.20 3.34 -8.05
CA GLU A 38 -10.81 3.99 -9.23
C GLU A 38 -11.88 3.11 -9.87
N ILE A 39 -11.73 1.80 -9.76
CA ILE A 39 -12.63 0.78 -10.32
C ILE A 39 -13.11 -0.08 -9.16
N SER A 40 -14.40 -0.43 -9.14
CA SER A 40 -14.99 -1.24 -8.08
C SER A 40 -14.31 -2.60 -7.90
N ASP A 41 -13.81 -3.16 -9.00
CA ASP A 41 -13.18 -4.49 -9.03
C ASP A 41 -11.64 -4.44 -8.86
N ASP A 42 -11.09 -3.25 -8.60
CA ASP A 42 -9.65 -3.08 -8.39
C ASP A 42 -9.22 -3.64 -7.04
N GLN A 43 -8.56 -4.78 -7.08
CA GLN A 43 -8.07 -5.50 -5.88
C GLN A 43 -6.71 -5.01 -5.39
N ARG A 44 -6.03 -4.08 -6.09
CA ARG A 44 -4.70 -3.57 -5.70
C ARG A 44 -4.65 -2.97 -4.29
N GLY A 45 -5.78 -2.42 -3.84
CA GLY A 45 -5.91 -1.86 -2.48
C GLY A 45 -6.19 -2.90 -1.38
N ALA A 46 -6.58 -4.12 -1.72
CA ALA A 46 -7.03 -5.10 -0.73
C ALA A 46 -5.91 -5.54 0.23
N PHE A 47 -4.74 -5.84 -0.29
CA PHE A 47 -3.60 -6.26 0.54
C PHE A 47 -3.07 -5.14 1.44
N PRO A 48 -2.79 -3.91 0.97
CA PRO A 48 -2.42 -2.81 1.85
C PRO A 48 -3.40 -2.59 3.00
N VAL A 49 -4.71 -2.67 2.76
CA VAL A 49 -5.73 -2.53 3.82
C VAL A 49 -5.62 -3.66 4.85
N ARG A 50 -5.38 -4.92 4.42
CA ARG A 50 -5.16 -6.04 5.36
C ARG A 50 -3.88 -5.87 6.18
N VAL A 51 -2.80 -5.39 5.56
CA VAL A 51 -1.53 -5.11 6.27
C VAL A 51 -1.72 -3.96 7.27
N LEU A 52 -2.43 -2.89 6.87
CA LEU A 52 -2.76 -1.79 7.78
C LEU A 52 -3.59 -2.26 8.97
N ARG A 53 -4.62 -3.10 8.73
CA ARG A 53 -5.42 -3.71 9.81
C ARG A 53 -4.55 -4.52 10.74
N LEU A 54 -3.72 -5.42 10.20
CA LEU A 54 -2.80 -6.23 10.98
C LEU A 54 -1.87 -5.36 11.85
N ALA A 55 -1.34 -4.28 11.27
CA ALA A 55 -0.45 -3.36 12.00
C ALA A 55 -1.18 -2.68 13.16
N LEU A 56 -2.38 -2.14 12.93
CA LEU A 56 -3.17 -1.47 13.96
C LEU A 56 -3.59 -2.43 15.08
N ASP A 57 -4.03 -3.64 14.72
CA ASP A 57 -4.40 -4.68 15.69
C ASP A 57 -3.19 -5.09 16.56
N LYS A 58 -2.01 -5.29 15.95
CA LYS A 58 -0.76 -5.59 16.67
C LYS A 58 -0.27 -4.44 17.55
N ALA A 59 -0.57 -3.20 17.16
CA ALA A 59 -0.29 -2.02 17.98
C ALA A 59 -1.27 -1.87 19.17
N GLY A 60 -2.39 -2.58 19.17
CA GLY A 60 -3.49 -2.38 20.11
C GLY A 60 -4.26 -1.07 19.83
N ALA A 61 -4.23 -0.59 18.60
CA ALA A 61 -4.86 0.65 18.17
C ALA A 61 -6.20 0.34 17.49
N ASN A 62 -7.28 0.86 18.06
CA ASN A 62 -8.63 0.58 17.58
C ASN A 62 -9.12 1.71 16.66
N TYR A 63 -9.23 1.39 15.35
CA TYR A 63 -9.72 2.30 14.31
C TYR A 63 -10.69 1.59 13.38
N THR A 64 -11.71 2.31 12.91
CA THR A 64 -12.53 1.88 11.77
C THR A 64 -11.88 2.33 10.48
N LEU A 65 -11.51 1.40 9.61
CA LEU A 65 -10.92 1.69 8.29
C LEU A 65 -12.02 1.86 7.25
N LEU A 66 -12.10 3.00 6.60
CA LEU A 66 -13.07 3.29 5.54
C LEU A 66 -12.36 3.83 4.29
N PRO A 67 -12.82 3.46 3.07
CA PRO A 67 -12.34 4.10 1.86
C PRO A 67 -12.81 5.56 1.81
N ALA A 68 -11.99 6.43 1.25
CA ALA A 68 -12.34 7.83 1.01
C ALA A 68 -13.68 7.96 0.25
N LYS A 69 -14.40 9.05 0.45
CA LYS A 69 -15.72 9.27 -0.18
C LYS A 69 -15.62 9.38 -1.70
N SER A 70 -14.58 10.01 -2.20
CA SER A 70 -14.36 10.23 -3.63
C SER A 70 -13.25 9.32 -4.18
N VAL A 71 -13.41 8.91 -5.42
CA VAL A 71 -12.37 8.27 -6.22
C VAL A 71 -11.37 9.34 -6.65
N MET A 72 -10.07 9.02 -6.59
CA MET A 72 -9.01 9.94 -7.00
C MET A 72 -7.75 9.17 -7.39
N ASP A 73 -6.93 9.78 -8.25
CA ASP A 73 -5.60 9.29 -8.56
C ASP A 73 -4.66 9.39 -7.33
N GLN A 74 -3.49 8.79 -7.45
CA GLN A 74 -2.53 8.70 -6.35
C GLN A 74 -2.01 10.08 -5.91
N GLY A 75 -1.72 10.97 -6.86
CA GLY A 75 -1.25 12.32 -6.57
C GLY A 75 -2.29 13.15 -5.82
N ARG A 76 -3.54 13.02 -6.21
CA ARG A 76 -4.66 13.71 -5.54
C ARG A 76 -4.92 13.15 -4.14
N ALA A 77 -4.80 11.84 -3.94
CA ALA A 77 -4.90 11.24 -2.61
C ALA A 77 -3.84 11.79 -1.65
N LEU A 78 -2.59 11.93 -2.13
CA LEU A 78 -1.52 12.56 -1.36
C LEU A 78 -1.80 14.05 -1.07
N GLN A 79 -2.34 14.80 -2.05
CA GLN A 79 -2.73 16.20 -1.84
C GLN A 79 -3.85 16.34 -0.80
N GLN A 80 -4.84 15.44 -0.81
CA GLN A 80 -5.93 15.43 0.17
C GLN A 80 -5.41 15.14 1.58
N MET A 81 -4.44 14.25 1.73
CA MET A 81 -3.80 13.95 3.02
C MET A 81 -3.05 15.16 3.60
N ASP A 82 -2.62 16.10 2.76
CA ASP A 82 -1.94 17.34 3.17
C ASP A 82 -2.92 18.40 3.73
N GLN A 83 -4.22 18.25 3.45
CA GLN A 83 -5.24 19.19 3.95
C GLN A 83 -5.73 18.79 5.35
N PRO A 84 -5.97 19.76 6.24
CA PRO A 84 -6.43 19.48 7.62
C PRO A 84 -7.69 18.61 7.69
N ASP A 85 -8.65 18.85 6.79
CA ASP A 85 -9.93 18.14 6.71
C ASP A 85 -10.07 17.35 5.40
N GLY A 86 -8.94 16.90 4.83
CA GLY A 86 -8.88 16.28 3.51
C GLY A 86 -9.60 14.93 3.39
N GLY A 87 -10.04 14.33 4.52
CA GLY A 87 -10.71 13.03 4.52
C GLY A 87 -9.83 11.91 3.99
N MET A 88 -8.52 12.01 4.25
CA MET A 88 -7.51 11.03 3.91
C MET A 88 -6.47 10.98 5.04
N ASP A 89 -6.35 9.85 5.71
CA ASP A 89 -5.47 9.70 6.87
C ASP A 89 -4.21 8.90 6.55
N VAL A 90 -4.33 7.91 5.65
CA VAL A 90 -3.24 7.04 5.25
C VAL A 90 -3.29 6.78 3.75
N VAL A 91 -2.15 6.89 3.09
CA VAL A 91 -1.96 6.56 1.67
C VAL A 91 -0.81 5.57 1.57
N TRP A 92 -0.88 4.62 0.65
CA TRP A 92 0.22 3.74 0.32
C TRP A 92 0.70 4.00 -1.10
N THR A 93 2.01 4.06 -1.23
CA THR A 93 2.65 4.32 -2.53
C THR A 93 4.13 3.96 -2.49
N MET A 94 4.75 3.86 -3.68
CA MET A 94 6.20 3.78 -3.77
C MET A 94 6.83 5.04 -3.17
N THR A 95 7.86 4.85 -2.35
CA THR A 95 8.57 5.98 -1.74
C THR A 95 9.37 6.77 -2.76
N SER A 96 9.57 8.06 -2.48
CA SER A 96 10.51 8.94 -3.16
C SER A 96 10.99 10.05 -2.23
N ILE A 97 12.13 10.65 -2.56
CA ILE A 97 12.70 11.80 -1.84
C ILE A 97 11.65 12.91 -1.68
N GLU A 98 10.89 13.20 -2.75
CA GLU A 98 9.87 14.26 -2.74
C GLU A 98 8.71 13.90 -1.78
N ARG A 99 8.22 12.66 -1.82
CA ARG A 99 7.13 12.21 -0.95
C ARG A 99 7.51 12.23 0.53
N GLU A 100 8.72 11.78 0.86
CA GLU A 100 9.19 11.80 2.25
C GLU A 100 9.51 13.22 2.77
N LYS A 101 9.78 14.18 1.88
CA LYS A 101 9.84 15.61 2.26
C LYS A 101 8.49 16.16 2.70
N ARG A 102 7.39 15.66 2.14
CA ARG A 102 6.02 16.17 2.41
C ARG A 102 5.30 15.40 3.51
N PHE A 103 5.49 14.10 3.59
CA PHE A 103 4.73 13.19 4.44
C PHE A 103 5.65 12.39 5.36
N THR A 104 5.08 11.81 6.41
CA THR A 104 5.78 10.83 7.25
C THR A 104 5.63 9.44 6.63
N ALA A 105 6.74 8.86 6.19
CA ALA A 105 6.81 7.49 5.69
C ALA A 105 6.99 6.51 6.84
N ILE A 106 6.21 5.44 6.86
CA ILE A 106 6.47 4.27 7.68
C ILE A 106 7.43 3.36 6.90
N ARG A 107 8.74 3.48 7.17
CA ARG A 107 9.82 2.86 6.38
C ARG A 107 9.94 1.35 6.59
N ILE A 108 8.83 0.65 6.46
CA ILE A 108 8.74 -0.81 6.44
C ILE A 108 8.03 -1.19 5.14
N PRO A 109 8.75 -1.73 4.13
CA PRO A 109 8.15 -2.06 2.84
C PRO A 109 7.18 -3.23 2.98
N PHE A 110 5.89 -2.95 2.96
CA PHE A 110 4.87 -3.99 3.09
C PHE A 110 4.78 -4.89 1.85
N ASP A 111 5.38 -4.47 0.75
CA ASP A 111 5.51 -5.24 -0.49
C ASP A 111 6.84 -6.01 -0.59
N LYS A 112 7.68 -5.96 0.45
CA LYS A 112 9.02 -6.56 0.50
C LYS A 112 9.92 -6.12 -0.66
N GLY A 113 9.74 -4.87 -1.16
CA GLY A 113 10.50 -4.30 -2.26
C GLY A 113 10.11 -4.80 -3.65
N LEU A 114 9.06 -5.62 -3.75
CA LEU A 114 8.64 -6.22 -5.02
C LEU A 114 7.98 -5.22 -5.98
N VAL A 115 7.65 -4.02 -5.52
CA VAL A 115 7.24 -2.93 -6.41
C VAL A 115 8.32 -2.60 -7.43
N GLY A 116 9.60 -2.78 -7.09
CA GLY A 116 10.73 -2.60 -8.00
C GLY A 116 10.99 -3.77 -8.95
N TRP A 117 10.32 -4.89 -8.80
CA TRP A 117 10.42 -6.05 -9.70
C TRP A 117 9.25 -6.06 -10.67
N ARG A 118 9.53 -5.64 -11.91
CA ARG A 118 8.52 -5.42 -12.93
C ARG A 118 8.54 -6.50 -14.00
N LEU A 119 7.36 -7.06 -14.28
CA LEU A 119 7.11 -7.90 -15.44
C LEU A 119 6.43 -7.04 -16.52
N ALA A 120 6.73 -7.29 -17.77
CA ALA A 120 6.13 -6.56 -18.87
C ALA A 120 4.80 -7.21 -19.29
N LEU A 121 3.70 -6.47 -19.20
CA LEU A 121 2.47 -6.82 -19.89
C LEU A 121 2.60 -6.39 -21.35
N ILE A 122 2.38 -7.31 -22.28
CA ILE A 122 2.51 -7.08 -23.72
C ILE A 122 1.30 -7.60 -24.49
N SER A 123 1.13 -7.16 -25.74
CA SER A 123 0.10 -7.71 -26.61
C SER A 123 0.42 -9.15 -27.02
N LYS A 124 -0.59 -10.04 -27.01
CA LYS A 124 -0.51 -11.42 -27.54
C LYS A 124 -0.12 -11.49 -29.02
N LYS A 125 -0.30 -10.39 -29.77
CA LYS A 125 0.06 -10.31 -31.19
C LYS A 125 1.57 -10.41 -31.43
N ASN A 126 2.40 -10.11 -30.44
CA ASN A 126 3.84 -10.18 -30.54
C ASN A 126 4.45 -10.81 -29.26
N PRO A 127 4.28 -12.11 -29.06
CA PRO A 127 4.69 -12.82 -27.84
C PRO A 127 6.21 -12.86 -27.65
N ASP A 128 6.99 -12.74 -28.72
CA ASP A 128 8.46 -12.79 -28.71
C ASP A 128 9.10 -11.39 -28.71
N LYS A 129 8.33 -10.33 -28.41
CA LYS A 129 8.78 -8.94 -28.50
C LYS A 129 10.11 -8.69 -27.79
N PHE A 130 10.31 -9.25 -26.61
CA PHE A 130 11.53 -9.02 -25.80
C PHE A 130 12.52 -10.19 -25.80
N LYS A 131 12.37 -11.15 -26.71
CA LYS A 131 13.22 -12.33 -26.79
C LYS A 131 14.70 -11.98 -26.96
N ALA A 132 15.00 -10.94 -27.72
CA ALA A 132 16.38 -10.48 -27.99
C ALA A 132 16.86 -9.39 -27.02
N VAL A 133 16.02 -8.87 -26.13
CA VAL A 133 16.40 -7.81 -25.19
C VAL A 133 17.30 -8.37 -24.09
N THR A 134 18.50 -7.79 -23.95
CA THR A 134 19.50 -8.20 -22.94
C THR A 134 20.02 -7.02 -22.10
N SER A 135 19.71 -5.80 -22.49
CA SER A 135 20.22 -4.57 -21.88
C SER A 135 19.18 -3.46 -21.86
N VAL A 136 19.44 -2.42 -21.06
CA VAL A 136 18.63 -1.19 -21.07
C VAL A 136 18.63 -0.54 -22.45
N SER A 137 19.76 -0.59 -23.18
CA SER A 137 19.86 -0.05 -24.54
C SER A 137 18.93 -0.77 -25.51
N ASP A 138 18.81 -2.10 -25.41
CA ASP A 138 17.86 -2.85 -26.25
C ASP A 138 16.42 -2.53 -25.90
N LEU A 139 16.13 -2.29 -24.61
CA LEU A 139 14.79 -1.95 -24.15
C LEU A 139 14.36 -0.53 -24.55
N ASN A 140 15.30 0.39 -24.76
CA ASN A 140 15.05 1.81 -25.07
C ASN A 140 14.33 2.04 -26.40
N ILE A 141 14.39 1.10 -27.35
CA ILE A 141 13.68 1.24 -28.64
C ILE A 141 12.16 1.05 -28.47
N PHE A 142 11.73 0.43 -27.37
CA PHE A 142 10.33 0.17 -27.06
C PHE A 142 9.74 1.26 -26.17
N VAL A 143 8.41 1.43 -26.24
CA VAL A 143 7.69 2.47 -25.49
C VAL A 143 6.92 1.81 -24.35
N ALA A 144 7.23 2.16 -23.11
CA ALA A 144 6.45 1.81 -21.94
C ALA A 144 5.21 2.70 -21.81
N CYS A 145 4.13 2.22 -21.19
CA CYS A 145 3.09 3.09 -20.64
C CYS A 145 3.09 3.06 -19.10
N GLN A 146 2.77 4.21 -18.47
CA GLN A 146 2.76 4.37 -17.02
C GLN A 146 1.74 5.43 -16.57
N GLY A 147 1.35 5.39 -15.30
CA GLY A 147 0.57 6.47 -14.69
C GLY A 147 1.41 7.76 -14.63
N HIS A 148 0.79 8.89 -14.96
CA HIS A 148 1.50 10.17 -15.09
C HIS A 148 2.20 10.62 -13.78
N ASP A 149 1.62 10.29 -12.63
CA ASP A 149 2.06 10.68 -11.27
C ASP A 149 2.79 9.55 -10.51
N TRP A 150 3.05 8.41 -11.20
CA TRP A 150 3.75 7.30 -10.57
C TRP A 150 5.27 7.56 -10.55
N PRO A 151 5.96 7.25 -9.44
CA PRO A 151 7.42 7.36 -9.37
C PRO A 151 8.15 6.58 -10.45
N ASP A 152 7.58 5.44 -10.85
CA ASP A 152 8.10 4.60 -11.94
C ASP A 152 8.32 5.37 -13.24
N THR A 153 7.44 6.29 -13.57
CA THR A 153 7.53 7.12 -14.78
C THR A 153 8.84 7.89 -14.83
N LEU A 154 9.23 8.48 -13.70
CA LEU A 154 10.49 9.21 -13.60
C LEU A 154 11.68 8.24 -13.62
N ILE A 155 11.60 7.12 -12.90
CA ILE A 155 12.65 6.10 -12.85
C ILE A 155 12.96 5.58 -14.26
N LEU A 156 11.93 5.20 -15.01
CA LEU A 156 12.11 4.70 -16.39
C LEU A 156 12.76 5.76 -17.29
N ARG A 157 12.29 7.01 -17.22
CA ARG A 157 12.83 8.13 -18.02
C ARG A 157 14.28 8.44 -17.68
N GLU A 158 14.66 8.44 -16.40
CA GLU A 158 16.06 8.67 -15.97
C GLU A 158 17.02 7.57 -16.43
N ASN A 159 16.50 6.37 -16.73
CA ASN A 159 17.27 5.30 -17.35
C ASN A 159 17.21 5.33 -18.91
N GLY A 160 16.70 6.41 -19.49
CA GLY A 160 16.64 6.60 -20.95
C GLY A 160 15.50 5.85 -21.64
N LEU A 161 14.57 5.25 -20.93
CA LEU A 161 13.45 4.53 -21.51
C LEU A 161 12.36 5.49 -21.98
N ARG A 162 11.73 5.16 -23.10
CA ARG A 162 10.61 5.94 -23.64
C ARG A 162 9.33 5.59 -22.90
N VAL A 163 8.62 6.63 -22.39
CA VAL A 163 7.42 6.43 -21.57
C VAL A 163 6.32 7.37 -22.03
N VAL A 164 5.19 6.80 -22.46
CA VAL A 164 3.91 7.49 -22.60
C VAL A 164 3.12 7.37 -21.30
N VAL A 165 2.34 8.38 -20.98
CA VAL A 165 1.61 8.43 -19.70
C VAL A 165 0.14 8.74 -19.91
N ASP A 166 -0.69 8.29 -18.97
CA ASP A 166 -2.09 8.68 -18.87
C ASP A 166 -2.47 8.87 -17.40
N SER A 167 -3.47 9.72 -17.15
CA SER A 167 -4.02 9.98 -15.83
C SER A 167 -5.01 8.91 -15.38
N TYR A 168 -5.66 8.24 -16.34
CA TYR A 168 -6.64 7.21 -16.06
C TYR A 168 -6.03 5.82 -16.24
N TYR A 169 -6.08 5.04 -15.19
CA TYR A 169 -5.52 3.69 -15.17
C TYR A 169 -5.99 2.79 -16.32
N ARG A 170 -7.28 2.83 -16.66
CA ARG A 170 -7.84 2.04 -17.78
C ARG A 170 -7.24 2.40 -19.14
N ASN A 171 -6.90 3.66 -19.35
CA ASN A 171 -6.33 4.11 -20.62
C ASN A 171 -4.95 3.50 -20.88
N LEU A 172 -4.20 3.12 -19.85
CA LEU A 172 -2.90 2.46 -19.99
C LEU A 172 -3.02 1.12 -20.75
N PHE A 173 -4.08 0.35 -20.49
CA PHE A 173 -4.37 -0.87 -21.26
C PHE A 173 -4.77 -0.55 -22.71
N GLN A 174 -5.50 0.55 -22.93
CA GLN A 174 -5.85 0.99 -24.29
C GLN A 174 -4.62 1.41 -25.08
N LEU A 175 -3.67 2.14 -24.49
CA LEU A 175 -2.40 2.50 -25.14
C LEU A 175 -1.64 1.25 -25.61
N LEU A 176 -1.62 0.19 -24.80
CA LEU A 176 -1.00 -1.08 -25.16
C LEU A 176 -1.80 -1.82 -26.25
N ALA A 177 -3.12 -1.87 -26.16
CA ALA A 177 -3.99 -2.55 -27.14
C ALA A 177 -3.93 -1.90 -28.53
N GLN A 178 -3.80 -0.57 -28.61
CA GLN A 178 -3.71 0.23 -29.82
C GLN A 178 -2.30 0.28 -30.43
N GLY A 179 -1.28 -0.21 -29.68
CA GLY A 179 0.12 -0.16 -30.11
C GLY A 179 0.80 1.21 -29.92
N SER A 180 0.17 2.14 -29.17
CA SER A 180 0.81 3.39 -28.74
C SER A 180 1.88 3.18 -27.68
N ALA A 181 1.80 2.07 -26.96
CA ALA A 181 2.83 1.52 -26.10
C ALA A 181 3.17 0.09 -26.50
N ASP A 182 4.41 -0.31 -26.28
CA ASP A 182 4.89 -1.66 -26.53
C ASP A 182 4.70 -2.59 -25.33
N TYR A 183 4.76 -2.03 -24.13
CA TYR A 183 4.63 -2.76 -22.88
C TYR A 183 4.14 -1.89 -21.72
N PHE A 184 3.57 -2.57 -20.73
CA PHE A 184 3.16 -1.97 -19.48
C PHE A 184 3.90 -2.69 -18.34
N PRO A 185 4.95 -2.08 -17.76
CA PRO A 185 5.70 -2.70 -16.68
C PRO A 185 4.89 -2.68 -15.37
N ARG A 186 4.55 -3.87 -14.85
CA ARG A 186 3.75 -4.04 -13.65
C ARG A 186 4.47 -4.87 -12.60
N SER A 187 4.24 -4.60 -11.33
CA SER A 187 4.76 -5.44 -10.26
C SER A 187 4.22 -6.87 -10.38
N ALA A 188 5.04 -7.86 -10.04
CA ALA A 188 4.59 -9.25 -9.93
C ALA A 188 3.44 -9.44 -8.91
N LEU A 189 3.23 -8.47 -8.03
CA LEU A 189 2.12 -8.46 -7.08
C LEU A 189 0.78 -8.06 -7.73
N GLU A 190 0.81 -7.34 -8.85
CA GLU A 190 -0.36 -6.72 -9.48
C GLU A 190 -0.74 -7.40 -10.80
N ILE A 191 0.26 -7.74 -11.61
CA ILE A 191 0.11 -8.13 -13.02
C ILE A 191 -0.87 -9.29 -13.25
N TRP A 192 -0.93 -10.24 -12.33
CA TRP A 192 -1.78 -11.44 -12.49
C TRP A 192 -3.26 -11.13 -12.31
N THR A 193 -3.58 -10.26 -11.37
CA THR A 193 -4.95 -9.76 -11.16
C THR A 193 -5.37 -8.89 -12.36
N GLU A 194 -4.46 -8.04 -12.82
CA GLU A 194 -4.69 -7.17 -13.99
C GLU A 194 -4.89 -7.99 -15.27
N LEU A 195 -4.12 -9.07 -15.45
CA LEU A 195 -4.24 -9.97 -16.61
C LEU A 195 -5.62 -10.66 -16.68
N GLY A 196 -6.33 -10.78 -15.56
CA GLY A 196 -7.66 -11.37 -15.49
C GLY A 196 -8.81 -10.42 -15.86
N THR A 197 -8.52 -9.15 -16.17
CA THR A 197 -9.55 -8.15 -16.51
C THR A 197 -9.95 -8.17 -17.98
N LYS A 198 -11.08 -7.55 -18.30
CA LYS A 198 -11.52 -7.40 -19.70
C LYS A 198 -10.56 -6.54 -20.52
N GLU A 199 -9.98 -5.53 -19.90
CA GLU A 199 -9.04 -4.59 -20.51
C GLU A 199 -7.77 -5.30 -21.02
N SER A 200 -7.39 -6.41 -20.38
CA SER A 200 -6.18 -7.18 -20.70
C SER A 200 -6.44 -8.45 -21.52
N ALA A 201 -7.66 -8.65 -22.08
CA ALA A 201 -8.05 -9.89 -22.76
C ALA A 201 -7.06 -10.32 -23.87
N ASP A 202 -6.50 -9.35 -24.61
CA ASP A 202 -5.53 -9.57 -25.69
C ASP A 202 -4.06 -9.39 -25.24
N MET A 203 -3.81 -9.43 -23.93
CA MET A 203 -2.50 -9.22 -23.34
C MET A 203 -1.97 -10.48 -22.68
N MET A 204 -0.65 -10.53 -22.54
CA MET A 204 0.07 -11.60 -21.85
C MET A 204 1.26 -11.01 -21.09
N VAL A 205 1.75 -11.76 -20.12
CA VAL A 205 3.02 -11.44 -19.48
C VAL A 205 4.16 -11.90 -20.36
N ASP A 206 5.06 -10.98 -20.73
CA ASP A 206 6.29 -11.33 -21.42
C ASP A 206 7.05 -12.44 -20.68
N PRO A 207 7.54 -13.49 -21.35
CA PRO A 207 8.25 -14.57 -20.67
C PRO A 207 9.77 -14.36 -20.53
N TYR A 208 10.36 -13.33 -21.15
CA TYR A 208 11.79 -13.23 -21.36
C TYR A 208 12.52 -12.32 -20.37
N ILE A 209 11.93 -11.20 -19.99
CA ILE A 209 12.60 -10.20 -19.16
C ILE A 209 11.86 -9.91 -17.85
N ALA A 210 12.62 -9.40 -16.90
CA ALA A 210 12.12 -8.67 -15.75
C ALA A 210 12.92 -7.36 -15.64
N ILE A 211 12.27 -6.25 -15.35
CA ILE A 211 12.93 -4.98 -15.09
C ILE A 211 13.03 -4.83 -13.56
N HIS A 212 14.20 -4.45 -13.08
CA HIS A 212 14.42 -4.28 -11.65
C HIS A 212 15.03 -2.91 -11.33
N TYR A 213 14.57 -2.30 -10.28
CA TYR A 213 15.15 -1.12 -9.63
C TYR A 213 14.79 -1.11 -8.14
N PRO A 214 15.67 -0.61 -7.25
CA PRO A 214 15.35 -0.51 -5.83
C PRO A 214 14.11 0.35 -5.62
N GLY A 215 13.11 -0.17 -4.93
CA GLY A 215 11.86 0.54 -4.66
C GLY A 215 11.14 -0.09 -3.47
N ALA A 216 10.33 0.69 -2.78
CA ALA A 216 9.58 0.23 -1.61
C ALA A 216 8.20 0.87 -1.57
N MET A 217 7.16 0.07 -1.30
CA MET A 217 5.84 0.56 -0.98
C MET A 217 5.73 0.79 0.52
N TYR A 218 5.44 2.03 0.90
CA TYR A 218 5.23 2.41 2.30
C TYR A 218 3.81 2.92 2.53
N PHE A 219 3.37 2.84 3.78
CA PHE A 219 2.31 3.69 4.26
C PHE A 219 2.86 5.09 4.54
N PHE A 220 2.10 6.09 4.16
CA PHE A 220 2.35 7.50 4.44
C PHE A 220 1.19 8.08 5.22
N VAL A 221 1.52 8.96 6.14
CA VAL A 221 0.55 9.77 6.89
C VAL A 221 0.95 11.23 6.88
N ASN A 222 0.04 12.13 7.21
CA ASN A 222 0.39 13.55 7.36
C ASN A 222 1.49 13.73 8.40
N LYS A 223 2.42 14.66 8.17
CA LYS A 223 3.55 14.94 9.10
C LYS A 223 3.10 15.28 10.51
N SER A 224 1.93 15.88 10.68
CA SER A 224 1.36 16.18 11.99
C SER A 224 0.85 14.94 12.74
N ASN A 225 0.56 13.83 12.03
CA ASN A 225 -0.03 12.63 12.64
C ASN A 225 1.03 11.60 13.07
N GLN A 226 1.95 12.04 13.95
CA GLN A 226 3.02 11.19 14.48
C GLN A 226 2.50 10.02 15.33
N LYS A 227 1.32 10.19 15.95
CA LYS A 227 0.67 9.11 16.71
C LYS A 227 0.35 7.93 15.79
N LEU A 228 -0.36 8.18 14.70
CA LEU A 228 -0.73 7.13 13.73
C LEU A 228 0.52 6.49 13.08
N ALA A 229 1.51 7.31 12.70
CA ALA A 229 2.79 6.81 12.18
C ALA A 229 3.44 5.83 13.15
N GLY A 230 3.53 6.19 14.43
CA GLY A 230 4.11 5.35 15.47
C GLY A 230 3.30 4.09 15.75
N GLU A 231 1.97 4.14 15.69
CA GLU A 231 1.09 2.98 15.85
C GLU A 231 1.28 1.98 14.70
N ILE A 232 1.24 2.43 13.45
CA ILE A 232 1.46 1.56 12.29
C ILE A 232 2.87 0.95 12.33
N SER A 233 3.89 1.76 12.60
CA SER A 233 5.28 1.28 12.67
C SER A 233 5.47 0.19 13.73
N ARG A 234 5.04 0.45 14.98
CA ARG A 234 5.14 -0.54 16.07
C ARG A 234 4.37 -1.81 15.76
N GLY A 235 3.20 -1.68 15.14
CA GLY A 235 2.39 -2.85 14.78
C GLY A 235 3.04 -3.70 13.69
N LEU A 236 3.62 -3.08 12.67
CA LEU A 236 4.37 -3.79 11.62
C LEU A 236 5.60 -4.49 12.18
N GLU A 237 6.39 -3.83 13.08
CA GLU A 237 7.54 -4.48 13.72
C GLU A 237 7.12 -5.71 14.53
N LYS A 238 6.01 -5.63 15.28
CA LYS A 238 5.45 -6.79 16.01
C LYS A 238 5.00 -7.89 15.05
N ALA A 239 4.35 -7.52 13.94
CA ALA A 239 3.89 -8.48 12.94
C ALA A 239 5.04 -9.17 12.19
N ILE A 240 6.16 -8.49 12.01
CA ILE A 240 7.41 -9.06 11.49
C ILE A 240 8.00 -10.02 12.52
N ALA A 241 8.14 -9.60 13.78
CA ALA A 241 8.74 -10.38 14.84
C ALA A 241 8.00 -11.71 15.12
N ASP A 242 6.67 -11.72 15.04
CA ASP A 242 5.85 -12.94 15.24
C ASP A 242 5.49 -13.67 13.93
N HIS A 243 6.07 -13.25 12.81
CA HIS A 243 5.87 -13.81 11.47
C HIS A 243 4.43 -13.73 10.94
N SER A 244 3.53 -12.96 11.57
CA SER A 244 2.16 -12.81 11.07
C SER A 244 2.11 -11.99 9.77
N PHE A 245 3.01 -11.04 9.61
CA PHE A 245 3.19 -10.32 8.34
C PHE A 245 3.65 -11.27 7.22
N GLU A 246 4.64 -12.13 7.48
CA GLU A 246 5.13 -13.10 6.49
C GLU A 246 4.03 -14.07 6.07
N ARG A 247 3.27 -14.61 7.03
CA ARG A 247 2.13 -15.50 6.71
C ARG A 247 1.08 -14.80 5.84
N LEU A 248 0.74 -13.54 6.15
CA LEU A 248 -0.20 -12.74 5.37
C LEU A 248 0.34 -12.51 3.95
N PHE A 249 1.62 -12.14 3.82
CA PHE A 249 2.28 -11.89 2.55
C PHE A 249 2.29 -13.15 1.68
N GLN A 250 2.70 -14.29 2.23
CA GLN A 250 2.77 -15.56 1.49
C GLN A 250 1.38 -16.10 1.10
N SER A 251 0.37 -15.90 1.94
CA SER A 251 -1.01 -16.29 1.61
C SER A 251 -1.56 -15.50 0.42
N GLU A 252 -1.12 -14.25 0.25
CA GLU A 252 -1.57 -13.38 -0.82
C GLU A 252 -0.77 -13.56 -2.11
N TYR A 253 0.55 -13.56 -1.99
CA TYR A 253 1.43 -13.41 -3.16
C TYR A 253 2.29 -14.64 -3.47
N GLY A 254 2.28 -15.66 -2.62
CA GLY A 254 3.13 -16.84 -2.84
C GLY A 254 2.90 -17.52 -4.20
N GLU A 255 1.66 -17.58 -4.68
CA GLU A 255 1.34 -18.11 -6.02
C GLU A 255 1.79 -17.15 -7.13
N ASN A 256 1.57 -15.85 -6.97
CA ASN A 256 1.98 -14.84 -7.93
C ASN A 256 3.50 -14.86 -8.15
N LEU A 257 4.26 -15.00 -7.08
CA LEU A 257 5.72 -15.10 -7.15
C LEU A 257 6.17 -16.37 -7.87
N ARG A 258 5.53 -17.52 -7.63
CA ARG A 258 5.82 -18.75 -8.39
C ARG A 258 5.52 -18.57 -9.88
N LYS A 259 4.40 -17.93 -10.23
CA LYS A 259 4.03 -17.63 -11.63
C LYS A 259 5.00 -16.66 -12.31
N ALA A 260 5.60 -15.75 -11.55
CA ALA A 260 6.54 -14.77 -12.08
C ALA A 260 7.80 -15.40 -12.68
N LYS A 261 8.25 -16.55 -12.14
CA LYS A 261 9.41 -17.32 -12.63
C LYS A 261 10.64 -16.42 -12.87
N PHE A 262 10.99 -15.59 -11.91
CA PHE A 262 12.08 -14.61 -12.04
C PHE A 262 13.40 -15.26 -12.42
N SER A 263 13.72 -16.44 -11.89
CA SER A 263 14.95 -17.19 -12.19
C SER A 263 15.11 -17.59 -13.67
N SER A 264 14.02 -17.60 -14.44
CA SER A 264 14.05 -17.92 -15.88
C SER A 264 14.09 -16.69 -16.79
N ARG A 265 14.10 -15.48 -16.20
CA ARG A 265 14.09 -14.22 -16.93
C ARG A 265 15.44 -13.54 -16.92
N ARG A 266 15.72 -12.78 -17.98
CA ARG A 266 16.83 -11.83 -17.94
C ARG A 266 16.40 -10.60 -17.15
N VAL A 267 17.17 -10.28 -16.12
CA VAL A 267 16.91 -9.09 -15.30
C VAL A 267 17.59 -7.89 -15.94
N ILE A 268 16.81 -6.86 -16.21
CA ILE A 268 17.29 -5.56 -16.71
C ILE A 268 17.31 -4.60 -15.52
N ASP A 269 18.49 -4.40 -14.93
CA ASP A 269 18.65 -3.55 -13.77
C ASP A 269 18.67 -2.07 -14.18
N LEU A 270 17.86 -1.28 -13.49
CA LEU A 270 17.77 0.18 -13.61
C LEU A 270 18.22 0.85 -12.32
N LYS A 271 18.65 2.10 -12.40
CA LYS A 271 18.95 2.95 -11.25
C LYS A 271 17.66 3.66 -10.78
N ASN A 272 17.51 3.81 -9.47
CA ASN A 272 16.48 4.68 -8.90
C ASN A 272 17.13 5.87 -8.15
N PRO A 273 17.36 7.00 -8.82
CA PRO A 273 17.98 8.18 -8.18
C PRO A 273 17.03 8.91 -7.22
N PHE A 274 15.75 8.53 -7.20
CA PHE A 274 14.72 9.14 -6.35
C PHE A 274 14.49 8.36 -5.04
N LEU A 275 15.22 7.26 -4.84
CA LEU A 275 15.13 6.48 -3.60
C LEU A 275 15.74 7.27 -2.44
N PRO A 276 15.01 7.46 -1.32
CA PRO A 276 15.57 8.12 -0.14
C PRO A 276 16.77 7.37 0.44
N ALA A 277 17.80 8.10 0.86
CA ALA A 277 19.01 7.52 1.43
C ALA A 277 18.73 6.71 2.71
N ASP A 278 17.69 7.09 3.46
CA ASP A 278 17.26 6.40 4.68
C ASP A 278 16.40 5.15 4.42
N THR A 279 16.24 4.73 3.18
CA THR A 279 15.56 3.46 2.84
C THR A 279 16.33 2.31 3.50
N PRO A 280 15.67 1.44 4.30
CA PRO A 280 16.34 0.43 5.14
C PRO A 280 16.83 -0.78 4.32
N LEU A 281 17.68 -0.56 3.31
CA LEU A 281 18.20 -1.61 2.42
C LEU A 281 19.09 -2.65 3.17
N ASN A 282 19.60 -2.28 4.35
CA ASN A 282 20.40 -3.16 5.21
C ASN A 282 19.57 -4.12 6.06
N ARG A 283 18.26 -3.90 6.19
CA ARG A 283 17.32 -4.77 6.92
C ARG A 283 16.82 -5.89 6.00
N LYS A 284 17.63 -6.92 5.82
CA LYS A 284 17.39 -8.01 4.83
C LYS A 284 16.03 -8.69 4.99
N GLU A 285 15.50 -8.78 6.21
CA GLU A 285 14.19 -9.38 6.50
C GLU A 285 13.02 -8.62 5.87
N LEU A 286 13.23 -7.35 5.52
CA LEU A 286 12.22 -6.50 4.88
C LEU A 286 12.16 -6.66 3.35
N TRP A 287 13.12 -7.37 2.76
CA TRP A 287 13.27 -7.43 1.30
C TRP A 287 13.20 -8.86 0.81
N LEU A 288 12.48 -9.06 -0.28
CA LEU A 288 12.52 -10.28 -1.05
C LEU A 288 13.38 -10.05 -2.29
N ASN A 289 14.34 -10.94 -2.51
CA ASN A 289 15.12 -10.98 -3.74
C ASN A 289 14.74 -12.29 -4.47
N PRO A 290 13.84 -12.18 -5.46
CA PRO A 290 13.27 -13.35 -6.12
C PRO A 290 14.21 -14.05 -7.09
#